data_92c83f0511af9c22ec7c6a7a76c3a9ae
#
_entry.id   92c83f0511af9c22ec7c6a7a76c3a9ae
#
_cell.length_a   1.000
_cell.length_b   1.000
_cell.length_c   1.000
_cell.angle_alpha   90.00
_cell.angle_beta   90.00
_cell.angle_gamma   90.00
#
_symmetry.space_group_name_H-M   'P 1'
#
loop_
_entity.id
_entity.type
_entity.pdbx_description
1 polymer ?
#
loop_
_entity_poly.entity_id
_entity_poly.type
_entity_poly.pdbx_seq_one_letter_code
_entity_poly.pdbx_strand_id
1 'polypeptide(L)'
;VPHKEPTPQRTFALISLGCPKNLVDSERMAGLLEREGYRLVAEPEGADLALVNTCGFIDYARQESRQAIEEMLQLKQRGRLRWVIVAGCLAERDKEALAEQFPGLDQIIGVFARDDIVEAVRRLEDGTKGGRHLPSRTEGGIARIEPVSIFRPPAVPPLSDAGRRRITL
;
A
#
# COMPACT_ATOMS: atom_id res chain seq x y z
N VAL A 1 -13.00 38.22 6.83
CA VAL A 1 -12.03 37.34 6.22
C VAL A 1 -12.77 36.05 5.89
N PRO A 2 -12.86 35.63 4.63
CA PRO A 2 -13.54 34.37 4.30
C PRO A 2 -12.77 33.22 4.93
N HIS A 3 -13.38 32.55 5.89
CA HIS A 3 -12.89 31.28 6.41
C HIS A 3 -13.02 30.29 5.25
N LYS A 4 -11.86 29.97 4.61
CA LYS A 4 -11.75 28.86 3.70
C LYS A 4 -12.04 27.61 4.53
N GLU A 5 -13.19 26.98 4.31
CA GLU A 5 -13.49 25.68 4.92
C GLU A 5 -12.33 24.75 4.64
N PRO A 6 -11.81 24.02 5.62
CA PRO A 6 -10.73 23.08 5.38
C PRO A 6 -11.21 22.06 4.35
N THR A 7 -10.54 22.02 3.21
CA THR A 7 -10.76 20.95 2.23
C THR A 7 -10.67 19.62 2.97
N PRO A 8 -11.65 18.71 2.82
CA PRO A 8 -11.61 17.43 3.52
C PRO A 8 -10.27 16.75 3.23
N GLN A 9 -9.49 16.55 4.28
CA GLN A 9 -8.16 15.99 4.17
C GLN A 9 -8.29 14.52 3.77
N ARG A 10 -7.76 14.17 2.61
CA ARG A 10 -7.72 12.81 2.11
C ARG A 10 -6.92 11.92 3.05
N THR A 11 -7.33 10.69 3.21
CA THR A 11 -6.71 9.75 4.14
C THR A 11 -6.23 8.49 3.43
N PHE A 12 -5.13 7.93 3.92
CA PHE A 12 -4.66 6.64 3.45
C PHE A 12 -4.23 5.74 4.60
N ALA A 13 -4.46 4.45 4.43
CA ALA A 13 -3.92 3.40 5.28
C ALA A 13 -2.79 2.68 4.56
N LEU A 14 -1.75 2.32 5.30
CA LEU A 14 -0.59 1.62 4.77
C LEU A 14 -0.48 0.23 5.41
N ILE A 15 -0.51 -0.80 4.58
CA ILE A 15 -0.28 -2.18 4.95
C ILE A 15 1.09 -2.57 4.39
N SER A 16 2.10 -2.66 5.27
CA SER A 16 3.46 -3.06 4.88
C SER A 16 3.72 -4.50 5.29
N LEU A 17 3.98 -5.35 4.31
CA LEU A 17 4.19 -6.78 4.50
C LEU A 17 5.63 -7.15 4.12
N GLY A 18 6.20 -8.11 4.86
CA GLY A 18 7.46 -8.75 4.53
C GLY A 18 8.69 -8.15 5.19
N CYS A 19 9.75 -7.93 4.42
CA CYS A 19 11.09 -7.68 4.93
C CYS A 19 11.37 -6.20 5.26
N PRO A 20 12.48 -5.89 5.96
CA PRO A 20 12.89 -4.51 6.26
C PRO A 20 13.00 -3.59 5.04
N LYS A 21 13.36 -4.14 3.86
CA LYS A 21 13.37 -3.37 2.61
C LYS A 21 11.99 -2.85 2.26
N ASN A 22 10.95 -3.68 2.40
CA ASN A 22 9.58 -3.25 2.15
C ASN A 22 9.15 -2.14 3.11
N LEU A 23 9.64 -2.17 4.35
CA LEU A 23 9.37 -1.09 5.31
C LEU A 23 9.91 0.24 4.82
N VAL A 24 11.16 0.29 4.37
CA VAL A 24 11.79 1.51 3.84
C VAL A 24 11.04 2.02 2.60
N ASP A 25 10.65 1.11 1.69
CA ASP A 25 9.85 1.48 0.51
C ASP A 25 8.46 2.01 0.92
N SER A 26 7.85 1.44 1.96
CA SER A 26 6.57 1.89 2.53
C SER A 26 6.66 3.28 3.12
N GLU A 27 7.69 3.56 3.92
CA GLU A 27 7.94 4.88 4.51
C GLU A 27 8.16 5.95 3.42
N ARG A 28 8.88 5.58 2.36
CA ARG A 28 9.09 6.47 1.22
C ARG A 28 7.78 6.81 0.52
N MET A 29 6.96 5.80 0.20
CA MET A 29 5.66 6.03 -0.43
C MET A 29 4.71 6.82 0.47
N ALA A 30 4.70 6.55 1.79
CA ALA A 30 3.92 7.31 2.75
C ALA A 30 4.32 8.78 2.77
N GLY A 31 5.62 9.08 2.85
CA GLY A 31 6.11 10.46 2.82
C GLY A 31 5.77 11.21 1.52
N LEU A 32 5.72 10.52 0.38
CA LEU A 32 5.27 11.10 -0.87
C LEU A 32 3.77 11.43 -0.85
N LEU A 33 2.93 10.52 -0.33
CA LEU A 33 1.49 10.76 -0.18
C LEU A 33 1.17 11.89 0.80
N GLU A 34 1.92 11.99 1.89
CA GLU A 34 1.76 13.09 2.86
C GLU A 34 2.09 14.46 2.24
N ARG A 35 3.10 14.53 1.37
CA ARG A 35 3.42 15.75 0.61
C ARG A 35 2.32 16.15 -0.37
N GLU A 36 1.55 15.18 -0.87
CA GLU A 36 0.36 15.40 -1.71
C GLU A 36 -0.88 15.76 -0.89
N GLY A 37 -0.76 15.91 0.43
CA GLY A 37 -1.85 16.31 1.32
C GLY A 37 -2.70 15.16 1.85
N TYR A 38 -2.26 13.92 1.66
CA TYR A 38 -2.88 12.77 2.29
C TYR A 38 -2.44 12.64 3.76
N ARG A 39 -3.31 12.19 4.61
CA ARG A 39 -3.02 11.88 6.01
C ARG A 39 -3.05 10.38 6.26
N LEU A 40 -1.98 9.86 6.84
CA LEU A 40 -1.92 8.47 7.25
C LEU A 40 -2.91 8.21 8.40
N VAL A 41 -3.65 7.11 8.29
CA VAL A 41 -4.56 6.60 9.33
C VAL A 41 -4.22 5.17 9.69
N ALA A 42 -4.52 4.78 10.94
CA ALA A 42 -4.19 3.46 11.43
C ALA A 42 -5.10 2.37 10.83
N GLU A 43 -6.37 2.71 10.63
CA GLU A 43 -7.37 1.75 10.14
C GLU A 43 -7.70 2.02 8.67
N PRO A 44 -7.73 0.98 7.83
CA PRO A 44 -8.13 1.12 6.43
C PRO A 44 -9.63 1.38 6.26
N GLU A 45 -10.44 0.98 7.22
CA GLU A 45 -11.88 1.20 7.18
C GLU A 45 -12.21 2.69 7.32
N GLY A 46 -12.85 3.25 6.33
CA GLY A 46 -13.17 4.66 6.25
C GLY A 46 -12.06 5.54 5.63
N ALA A 47 -10.94 4.96 5.24
CA ALA A 47 -9.91 5.67 4.49
C ALA A 47 -10.29 5.85 3.02
N ASP A 48 -9.71 6.88 2.38
CA ASP A 48 -9.88 7.08 0.93
C ASP A 48 -9.04 6.07 0.14
N LEU A 49 -7.87 5.71 0.64
CA LEU A 49 -6.89 4.86 -0.03
C LEU A 49 -6.31 3.81 0.91
N ALA A 50 -6.23 2.56 0.46
CA ALA A 50 -5.34 1.56 1.04
C ALA A 50 -4.15 1.30 0.11
N LEU A 51 -2.95 1.45 0.65
CA LEU A 51 -1.69 1.10 -0.02
C LEU A 51 -1.15 -0.18 0.61
N VAL A 52 -1.16 -1.27 -0.16
CA VAL A 52 -0.65 -2.59 0.27
C VAL A 52 0.72 -2.81 -0.36
N ASN A 53 1.77 -2.68 0.45
CA ASN A 53 3.14 -2.99 0.01
C ASN A 53 3.45 -4.46 0.27
N THR A 54 3.50 -5.23 -0.79
CA THR A 54 3.49 -6.70 -0.80
C THR A 54 4.87 -7.31 -0.83
N CYS A 55 4.99 -8.50 -0.23
CA CYS A 55 6.17 -9.34 -0.31
C CYS A 55 5.96 -10.53 -1.26
N GLY A 56 6.94 -10.76 -2.14
CA GLY A 56 6.89 -11.86 -3.12
C GLY A 56 7.96 -12.93 -2.92
N PHE A 57 8.74 -12.88 -1.82
CA PHE A 57 9.96 -13.66 -1.69
C PHE A 57 9.71 -15.16 -1.41
N ILE A 58 8.84 -15.47 -0.44
CA ILE A 58 8.50 -16.85 -0.08
C ILE A 58 7.00 -17.10 -0.23
N ASP A 59 6.60 -18.36 -0.35
CA ASP A 59 5.20 -18.74 -0.56
C ASP A 59 4.27 -18.22 0.54
N TYR A 60 4.69 -18.32 1.79
CA TYR A 60 3.95 -17.80 2.93
C TYR A 60 3.69 -16.28 2.80
N ALA A 61 4.72 -15.50 2.49
CA ALA A 61 4.60 -14.05 2.33
C ALA A 61 3.74 -13.66 1.10
N ARG A 62 3.76 -14.48 0.05
CA ARG A 62 2.86 -14.30 -1.10
C ARG A 62 1.40 -14.54 -0.72
N GLN A 63 1.14 -15.58 0.08
CA GLN A 63 -0.20 -15.89 0.56
C GLN A 63 -0.72 -14.78 1.50
N GLU A 64 0.09 -14.34 2.45
CA GLU A 64 -0.22 -13.21 3.33
C GLU A 64 -0.54 -11.93 2.54
N SER A 65 0.27 -11.64 1.51
CA SER A 65 0.04 -10.49 0.63
C SER A 65 -1.28 -10.58 -0.12
N ARG A 66 -1.64 -11.75 -0.64
CA ARG A 66 -2.92 -11.96 -1.33
C ARG A 66 -4.11 -11.85 -0.38
N GLN A 67 -3.98 -12.37 0.82
CA GLN A 67 -5.02 -12.23 1.85
C GLN A 67 -5.24 -10.75 2.23
N ALA A 68 -4.17 -10.00 2.45
CA ALA A 68 -4.29 -8.57 2.75
C ALA A 68 -4.95 -7.78 1.59
N ILE A 69 -4.63 -8.11 0.34
CA ILE A 69 -5.30 -7.53 -0.83
C ILE A 69 -6.79 -7.84 -0.80
N GLU A 70 -7.16 -9.08 -0.56
CA GLU A 70 -8.56 -9.52 -0.51
C GLU A 70 -9.34 -8.80 0.58
N GLU A 71 -8.78 -8.64 1.77
CA GLU A 71 -9.39 -7.89 2.88
C GLU A 71 -9.65 -6.43 2.49
N MET A 72 -8.70 -5.76 1.84
CA MET A 72 -8.88 -4.38 1.36
C MET A 72 -9.96 -4.28 0.28
N LEU A 73 -10.02 -5.24 -0.62
CA LEU A 73 -11.06 -5.28 -1.64
C LEU A 73 -12.45 -5.54 -1.06
N GLN A 74 -12.56 -6.35 0.01
CA GLN A 74 -13.82 -6.53 0.73
C GLN A 74 -14.30 -5.22 1.38
N LEU A 75 -13.39 -4.44 1.99
CA LEU A 75 -13.73 -3.11 2.51
C LEU A 75 -14.20 -2.18 1.39
N LYS A 76 -13.55 -2.21 0.25
CA LYS A 76 -13.94 -1.43 -0.93
C LYS A 76 -15.33 -1.83 -1.44
N GLN A 77 -15.62 -3.12 -1.55
CA GLN A 77 -16.93 -3.62 -1.97
C GLN A 77 -18.07 -3.19 -1.02
N ARG A 78 -17.77 -3.07 0.27
CA ARG A 78 -18.71 -2.58 1.29
C ARG A 78 -18.85 -1.05 1.32
N GLY A 79 -18.16 -0.34 0.42
CA GLY A 79 -18.14 1.12 0.40
C GLY A 79 -17.39 1.78 1.56
N ARG A 80 -16.53 1.01 2.25
CA ARG A 80 -15.77 1.47 3.41
C ARG A 80 -14.34 1.88 3.05
N LEU A 81 -13.95 1.73 1.79
CA LEU A 81 -12.66 2.08 1.23
C LEU A 81 -12.87 2.48 -0.22
N ARG A 82 -12.26 3.58 -0.66
CA ARG A 82 -12.48 4.09 -2.00
C ARG A 82 -11.53 3.47 -3.03
N TRP A 83 -10.22 3.46 -2.74
CA TRP A 83 -9.19 2.96 -3.66
C TRP A 83 -8.25 1.96 -2.99
N VAL A 84 -7.78 0.99 -3.76
CA VAL A 84 -6.78 0.00 -3.35
C VAL A 84 -5.63 0.00 -4.35
N ILE A 85 -4.45 0.37 -3.87
CA ILE A 85 -3.19 0.31 -4.62
C ILE A 85 -2.33 -0.81 -4.04
N VAL A 86 -1.80 -1.66 -4.90
CA VAL A 86 -0.84 -2.70 -4.53
C VAL A 86 0.53 -2.32 -5.05
N ALA A 87 1.53 -2.41 -4.18
CA ALA A 87 2.93 -2.13 -4.49
C ALA A 87 3.84 -3.27 -4.03
N GLY A 88 5.12 -3.22 -4.39
CA GLY A 88 6.16 -4.08 -3.83
C GLY A 88 6.56 -5.26 -4.71
N CYS A 89 7.24 -6.24 -4.07
CA CYS A 89 7.90 -7.33 -4.80
C CYS A 89 6.91 -8.30 -5.48
N LEU A 90 5.77 -8.58 -4.86
CA LEU A 90 4.74 -9.41 -5.48
C LEU A 90 4.10 -8.68 -6.66
N ALA A 91 3.84 -7.38 -6.52
CA ALA A 91 3.34 -6.52 -7.57
C ALA A 91 4.28 -6.45 -8.79
N GLU A 92 5.58 -6.47 -8.57
CA GLU A 92 6.58 -6.51 -9.66
C GLU A 92 6.58 -7.85 -10.37
N ARG A 93 6.55 -8.94 -9.61
CA ARG A 93 6.73 -10.29 -10.14
C ARG A 93 5.48 -10.84 -10.83
N ASP A 94 4.33 -10.71 -10.18
CA ASP A 94 3.10 -11.41 -10.54
C ASP A 94 2.01 -10.41 -11.00
N LYS A 95 2.38 -9.34 -11.66
CA LYS A 95 1.54 -8.20 -12.01
C LYS A 95 0.28 -8.57 -12.77
N GLU A 96 0.44 -9.31 -13.86
CA GLU A 96 -0.65 -9.77 -14.71
C GLU A 96 -1.59 -10.70 -13.93
N ALA A 97 -1.01 -11.64 -13.19
CA ALA A 97 -1.77 -12.59 -12.37
C ALA A 97 -2.56 -11.89 -11.25
N LEU A 98 -1.99 -10.84 -10.64
CA LEU A 98 -2.70 -10.02 -9.65
C LEU A 98 -3.85 -9.24 -10.27
N ALA A 99 -3.65 -8.68 -11.47
CA ALA A 99 -4.69 -7.95 -12.18
C ALA A 99 -5.86 -8.85 -12.59
N GLU A 100 -5.58 -10.10 -12.98
CA GLU A 100 -6.59 -11.10 -13.31
C GLU A 100 -7.32 -11.62 -12.07
N GLN A 101 -6.57 -11.94 -11.02
CA GLN A 101 -7.12 -12.48 -9.77
C GLN A 101 -7.93 -11.45 -8.99
N PHE A 102 -7.52 -10.18 -9.03
CA PHE A 102 -8.10 -9.09 -8.27
C PHE A 102 -8.54 -7.93 -9.17
N PRO A 103 -9.62 -8.08 -9.94
CA PRO A 103 -10.07 -7.05 -10.88
C PRO A 103 -10.55 -5.75 -10.21
N GLY A 104 -10.75 -5.77 -8.89
CA GLY A 104 -11.12 -4.61 -8.08
C GLY A 104 -9.97 -3.67 -7.71
N LEU A 105 -8.71 -4.06 -8.01
CA LEU A 105 -7.54 -3.21 -7.79
C LEU A 105 -7.59 -1.97 -8.69
N ASP A 106 -7.22 -0.83 -8.14
CA ASP A 106 -7.19 0.42 -8.90
C ASP A 106 -5.84 0.64 -9.59
N GLN A 107 -4.73 0.32 -8.89
CA GLN A 107 -3.38 0.43 -9.43
C GLN A 107 -2.47 -0.68 -8.89
N ILE A 108 -1.50 -1.09 -9.71
CA ILE A 108 -0.44 -2.04 -9.34
C ILE A 108 0.90 -1.39 -9.69
N ILE A 109 1.75 -1.20 -8.66
CA ILE A 109 3.03 -0.48 -8.76
C ILE A 109 4.15 -1.45 -8.42
N GLY A 110 5.06 -1.69 -9.36
CA GLY A 110 6.25 -2.50 -9.12
C GLY A 110 7.27 -1.82 -8.20
N VAL A 111 8.26 -2.58 -7.75
CA VAL A 111 9.33 -2.09 -6.84
C VAL A 111 10.10 -0.92 -7.44
N PHE A 112 10.33 -0.94 -8.75
CA PHE A 112 11.09 0.11 -9.44
C PHE A 112 10.27 1.36 -9.71
N ALA A 113 8.94 1.27 -9.61
CA ALA A 113 8.00 2.36 -9.87
C ALA A 113 7.38 2.95 -8.59
N ARG A 114 7.95 2.66 -7.40
CA ARG A 114 7.38 3.11 -6.11
C ARG A 114 7.24 4.62 -5.99
N ASP A 115 8.07 5.38 -6.69
CA ASP A 115 8.00 6.85 -6.68
C ASP A 115 6.84 7.38 -7.54
N ASP A 116 6.26 6.53 -8.39
CA ASP A 116 5.12 6.87 -9.21
C ASP A 116 3.78 6.80 -8.42
N ILE A 117 3.83 6.55 -7.11
CA ILE A 117 2.64 6.52 -6.24
C ILE A 117 1.83 7.82 -6.31
N VAL A 118 2.51 8.96 -6.41
CA VAL A 118 1.87 10.27 -6.55
C VAL A 118 1.08 10.37 -7.85
N GLU A 119 1.69 9.94 -8.95
CA GLU A 119 1.02 9.92 -10.25
C GLU A 119 -0.16 8.95 -10.26
N ALA A 120 0.01 7.79 -9.59
CA ALA A 120 -1.06 6.81 -9.45
C ALA A 120 -2.29 7.40 -8.75
N VAL A 121 -2.11 8.07 -7.61
CA VAL A 121 -3.24 8.66 -6.89
C VAL A 121 -3.87 9.83 -7.63
N ARG A 122 -3.08 10.68 -8.31
CA ARG A 122 -3.62 11.76 -9.14
C ARG A 122 -4.52 11.26 -10.25
N ARG A 123 -4.13 10.17 -10.92
CA ARG A 123 -4.97 9.51 -11.94
C ARG A 123 -6.28 8.98 -11.37
N LEU A 124 -6.24 8.41 -10.17
CA LEU A 124 -7.46 7.95 -9.51
C LEU A 124 -8.41 9.10 -9.16
N GLU A 125 -7.86 10.23 -8.73
CA GLU A 125 -8.61 11.44 -8.41
C GLU A 125 -9.26 12.06 -9.63
N ASP A 126 -8.54 12.12 -10.74
CA ASP A 126 -9.03 12.67 -12.01
C ASP A 126 -10.05 11.75 -12.70
N GLY A 127 -10.35 10.58 -12.09
CA GLY A 127 -11.29 9.62 -12.66
C GLY A 127 -10.77 8.95 -13.94
N THR A 128 -9.52 9.17 -14.30
CA THR A 128 -8.87 8.53 -15.43
C THR A 128 -8.57 7.09 -15.07
N LYS A 129 -9.45 6.18 -15.43
CA LYS A 129 -9.18 4.72 -15.40
C LYS A 129 -8.13 4.38 -16.46
N GLY A 130 -6.94 4.95 -16.30
CA GLY A 130 -5.75 4.58 -17.04
C GLY A 130 -5.36 3.16 -16.64
N GLY A 131 -4.91 2.38 -17.61
CA GLY A 131 -4.58 0.98 -17.42
C GLY A 131 -3.86 0.69 -16.12
N ARG A 132 -4.17 -0.41 -15.47
CA ARG A 132 -3.72 -0.90 -14.16
C ARG A 132 -2.20 -1.03 -14.00
N HIS A 133 -1.45 -0.35 -14.86
CA HIS A 133 0.00 -0.41 -14.92
C HIS A 133 0.61 0.94 -15.19
N LEU A 134 1.43 1.43 -14.26
CA LEU A 134 2.41 2.48 -14.51
C LEU A 134 3.69 1.83 -15.04
N PRO A 135 4.22 2.25 -16.20
CA PRO A 135 5.53 1.81 -16.66
C PRO A 135 6.59 2.23 -15.63
N SER A 136 7.54 1.34 -15.33
CA SER A 136 8.69 1.67 -14.50
C SER A 136 9.48 2.79 -15.16
N ARG A 137 9.61 3.91 -14.49
CA ARG A 137 10.56 4.96 -14.87
C ARG A 137 11.93 4.58 -14.33
N THR A 138 12.73 3.95 -15.16
CA THR A 138 14.18 3.92 -14.95
C THR A 138 14.72 5.29 -15.37
N GLU A 139 15.02 6.14 -14.39
CA GLU A 139 16.11 7.10 -14.37
C GLU A 139 15.89 8.22 -13.35
N GLY A 140 16.90 8.46 -12.53
CA GLY A 140 17.19 9.78 -11.99
C GLY A 140 16.85 10.04 -10.53
N GLY A 141 17.88 10.08 -9.69
CA GLY A 141 17.94 11.02 -8.59
C GLY A 141 17.37 10.54 -7.24
N ILE A 142 18.27 10.15 -6.37
CA ILE A 142 17.98 9.91 -4.94
C ILE A 142 17.69 11.24 -4.26
N ALA A 143 16.42 11.56 -4.06
CA ALA A 143 16.04 12.61 -3.12
C ALA A 143 16.09 12.05 -1.69
N ARG A 144 16.87 12.67 -0.83
CA ARG A 144 17.01 12.34 0.60
C ARG A 144 15.68 12.64 1.29
N ILE A 145 15.02 11.60 1.80
CA ILE A 145 13.79 11.74 2.58
C ILE A 145 14.13 11.44 4.04
N GLU A 146 13.77 12.37 4.94
CA GLU A 146 13.83 12.14 6.38
C GLU A 146 12.91 10.97 6.77
N PRO A 147 13.37 10.03 7.59
CA PRO A 147 12.56 8.86 7.96
C PRO A 147 11.37 9.29 8.81
N VAL A 148 10.18 9.01 8.32
CA VAL A 148 8.96 9.08 9.13
C VAL A 148 8.72 7.69 9.70
N SER A 149 8.88 7.56 11.01
CA SER A 149 8.67 6.29 11.71
C SER A 149 7.17 6.00 11.85
N ILE A 150 6.63 5.30 10.88
CA ILE A 150 5.23 4.84 10.92
C ILE A 150 5.25 3.32 10.69
N PHE A 151 5.73 2.61 11.70
CA PHE A 151 5.68 1.16 11.72
C PHE A 151 4.39 0.69 12.40
N ARG A 152 3.52 0.07 11.63
CA ARG A 152 2.52 -0.86 12.16
C ARG A 152 3.05 -2.27 11.88
N PRO A 153 3.41 -3.05 12.90
CA PRO A 153 3.74 -4.45 12.68
C PRO A 153 2.52 -5.13 12.05
N PRO A 154 2.74 -6.05 11.09
CA PRO A 154 1.65 -6.86 10.56
C PRO A 154 0.88 -7.46 11.73
N ALA A 155 -0.46 -7.49 11.64
CA ALA A 155 -1.29 -8.19 12.60
C ALA A 155 -0.84 -9.65 12.59
N VAL A 156 -0.05 -10.03 13.58
CA VAL A 156 0.31 -11.44 13.77
C VAL A 156 -0.98 -12.14 14.14
N PRO A 157 -1.47 -13.11 13.33
CA PRO A 157 -2.62 -13.91 13.75
C PRO A 157 -2.29 -14.55 15.10
N PRO A 158 -3.24 -14.67 16.02
CA PRO A 158 -2.98 -15.29 17.31
C PRO A 158 -2.38 -16.66 17.05
N LEU A 159 -1.15 -16.87 17.52
CA LEU A 159 -0.51 -18.16 17.46
C LEU A 159 -1.44 -19.14 18.19
N SER A 160 -1.92 -20.15 17.50
CA SER A 160 -2.55 -21.29 18.13
C SER A 160 -1.61 -21.79 19.22
N ASP A 161 -2.15 -22.20 20.37
CA ASP A 161 -1.35 -22.61 21.53
C ASP A 161 -0.28 -23.70 21.23
N ALA A 162 -0.40 -24.38 20.10
CA ALA A 162 0.58 -25.37 19.60
C ALA A 162 1.93 -24.77 19.16
N GLY A 163 2.05 -23.45 18.99
CA GLY A 163 3.26 -22.77 18.48
C GLY A 163 4.10 -22.04 19.53
N ARG A 164 3.70 -22.01 20.80
CA ARG A 164 4.46 -21.36 21.87
C ARG A 164 5.66 -22.19 22.30
N ARG A 165 6.71 -22.19 21.53
CA ARG A 165 8.01 -22.61 22.05
C ARG A 165 8.60 -21.44 22.85
N ARG A 166 8.72 -21.63 24.18
CA ARG A 166 9.52 -20.75 25.02
C ARG A 166 10.98 -20.88 24.57
N ILE A 167 11.52 -19.78 24.05
CA ILE A 167 12.97 -19.64 23.95
C ILE A 167 13.41 -19.13 25.32
N THR A 168 14.00 -20.03 26.12
CA THR A 168 14.70 -19.67 27.36
C THR A 168 16.14 -19.35 26.95
N LEU A 169 16.59 -18.13 27.24
CA LEU A 169 18.00 -17.74 27.19
C LEU A 169 18.74 -18.33 28.37
#